data_50dc2505e68741170a24fa5c819f6ddc
#
_entry.id   50dc2505e68741170a24fa5c819f6ddc
#
_cell.length_a   1.000
_cell.length_b   1.000
_cell.length_c   1.000
_cell.angle_alpha   90.00
_cell.angle_beta   90.00
_cell.angle_gamma   90.00
#
_symmetry.space_group_name_H-M   'P 1'
#
loop_
_entity.id
_entity.type
_entity.pdbx_description
1 polymer ?
#
loop_
_entity_poly.entity_id
_entity_poly.type
_entity_poly.pdbx_seq_one_letter_code
_entity_poly.pdbx_strand_id
1 'polypeptide(L)'
;MKVVLINANPKKKGALATLIEEASSGASEGGAEVEELRLADLDIGYCKFCMTCYRDTESPIGRCSQEDDMMWILERLRLADAYIIATPVSSGHGNAIFKTFFERCAYTAGSSRGKILWLKGIPTSRFTDKQRYAVTIATAGTMPTYLRKLCDVATKQMKELSRLSFNAETIGTLYAGELTFKGLKDKDRRRARELGRSLTQADPRP
;
A
#
# COMPACT_ATOMS: atom_id res chain seq x y z
N MET A 1 -4.19 -13.32 12.68
CA MET A 1 -4.27 -12.04 11.96
C MET A 1 -3.52 -12.19 10.65
N LYS A 2 -4.15 -11.84 9.51
CA LYS A 2 -3.50 -11.90 8.19
C LYS A 2 -3.04 -10.51 7.77
N VAL A 3 -1.73 -10.35 7.55
CA VAL A 3 -1.11 -9.11 7.05
C VAL A 3 -0.69 -9.32 5.61
N VAL A 4 -1.11 -8.44 4.70
CA VAL A 4 -0.62 -8.46 3.32
C VAL A 4 0.42 -7.36 3.14
N LEU A 5 1.61 -7.76 2.73
CA LEU A 5 2.72 -6.88 2.38
C LEU A 5 2.67 -6.56 0.88
N ILE A 6 2.35 -5.31 0.54
CA ILE A 6 2.34 -4.78 -0.82
C ILE A 6 3.73 -4.20 -1.10
N ASN A 7 4.56 -4.98 -1.81
CA ASN A 7 5.94 -4.65 -2.10
C ASN A 7 6.12 -4.12 -3.52
N ALA A 8 6.27 -2.80 -3.68
CA ALA A 8 6.59 -2.17 -4.96
C ALA A 8 8.10 -1.95 -5.19
N ASN A 9 8.97 -2.66 -4.46
CA ASN A 9 10.41 -2.58 -4.67
C ASN A 9 10.82 -3.35 -5.95
N PRO A 10 11.43 -2.69 -6.94
CA PRO A 10 11.91 -3.38 -8.14
C PRO A 10 13.13 -4.26 -7.86
N LYS A 11 13.82 -4.05 -6.74
CA LYS A 11 15.05 -4.75 -6.36
C LYS A 11 14.78 -5.79 -5.27
N LYS A 12 15.43 -6.96 -5.37
CA LYS A 12 15.37 -7.99 -4.31
C LYS A 12 16.29 -7.71 -3.11
N LYS A 13 17.22 -6.75 -3.24
CA LYS A 13 18.19 -6.37 -2.20
C LYS A 13 18.26 -4.85 -2.06
N GLY A 14 18.80 -4.36 -0.95
CA GLY A 14 19.01 -2.94 -0.67
C GLY A 14 18.14 -2.41 0.47
N ALA A 15 18.22 -1.12 0.74
CA ALA A 15 17.63 -0.51 1.92
C ALA A 15 16.12 -0.78 2.06
N LEU A 16 15.34 -0.64 0.97
CA LEU A 16 13.89 -0.91 1.04
C LEU A 16 13.61 -2.39 1.31
N ALA A 17 14.34 -3.32 0.67
CA ALA A 17 14.19 -4.74 0.94
C ALA A 17 14.44 -5.06 2.42
N THR A 18 15.53 -4.52 2.99
CA THR A 18 15.83 -4.69 4.43
C THR A 18 14.71 -4.13 5.31
N LEU A 19 14.17 -2.95 5.01
CA LEU A 19 13.07 -2.38 5.81
C LEU A 19 11.77 -3.19 5.69
N ILE A 20 11.52 -3.78 4.55
CA ILE A 20 10.40 -4.70 4.31
C ILE A 20 10.57 -5.96 5.17
N GLU A 21 11.76 -6.56 5.15
CA GLU A 21 12.09 -7.74 5.96
C GLU A 21 11.91 -7.45 7.46
N GLU A 22 12.39 -6.29 7.94
CA GLU A 22 12.24 -5.89 9.34
C GLU A 22 10.76 -5.71 9.72
N ALA A 23 9.96 -5.06 8.87
CA ALA A 23 8.54 -4.86 9.14
C ALA A 23 7.76 -6.19 9.11
N SER A 24 8.06 -7.05 8.16
CA SER A 24 7.50 -8.40 8.08
C SER A 24 7.84 -9.23 9.32
N SER A 25 9.11 -9.22 9.73
CA SER A 25 9.57 -9.90 10.95
C SER A 25 8.84 -9.36 12.20
N GLY A 26 8.71 -8.03 12.31
CA GLY A 26 7.99 -7.42 13.44
C GLY A 26 6.51 -7.84 13.50
N ALA A 27 5.83 -7.94 12.36
CA ALA A 27 4.45 -8.42 12.29
C ALA A 27 4.35 -9.92 12.67
N SER A 28 5.25 -10.75 12.14
CA SER A 28 5.30 -12.18 12.46
C SER A 28 5.62 -12.45 13.93
N GLU A 29 6.54 -11.71 14.54
CA GLU A 29 6.83 -11.75 15.98
C GLU A 29 5.60 -11.37 16.84
N GLY A 30 4.73 -10.52 16.30
CA GLY A 30 3.45 -10.17 16.93
C GLY A 30 2.35 -11.22 16.71
N GLY A 31 2.64 -12.34 16.02
CA GLY A 31 1.68 -13.42 15.77
C GLY A 31 0.87 -13.27 14.48
N ALA A 32 1.27 -12.39 13.56
CA ALA A 32 0.61 -12.28 12.26
C ALA A 32 1.19 -13.30 11.24
N GLU A 33 0.31 -13.81 10.40
CA GLU A 33 0.68 -14.45 9.13
C GLU A 33 0.91 -13.35 8.08
N VAL A 34 2.10 -13.27 7.52
CA VAL A 34 2.47 -12.25 6.52
C VAL A 34 2.56 -12.88 5.14
N GLU A 35 1.69 -12.43 4.23
CA GLU A 35 1.72 -12.77 2.80
C GLU A 35 2.33 -11.62 2.01
N GLU A 36 3.42 -11.86 1.29
CA GLU A 36 4.04 -10.84 0.44
C GLU A 36 3.51 -10.87 -0.98
N LEU A 37 3.00 -9.74 -1.46
CA LEU A 37 2.69 -9.46 -2.86
C LEU A 37 3.79 -8.58 -3.45
N ARG A 38 4.76 -9.20 -4.08
CA ARG A 38 5.86 -8.50 -4.75
C ARG A 38 5.40 -8.07 -6.14
N LEU A 39 4.94 -6.81 -6.26
CA LEU A 39 4.31 -6.29 -7.48
C LEU A 39 5.20 -6.35 -8.73
N ALA A 40 6.53 -6.39 -8.56
CA ALA A 40 7.47 -6.50 -9.67
C ALA A 40 7.49 -7.90 -10.33
N ASP A 41 6.98 -8.92 -9.65
CA ASP A 41 6.96 -10.31 -10.10
C ASP A 41 5.55 -10.74 -10.58
N LEU A 42 4.59 -9.80 -10.58
CA LEU A 42 3.18 -10.02 -10.95
C LEU A 42 2.86 -9.32 -12.28
N ASP A 43 1.98 -9.94 -13.05
CA ASP A 43 1.46 -9.33 -14.28
C ASP A 43 0.35 -8.34 -13.93
N ILE A 44 0.69 -7.05 -13.96
CA ILE A 44 -0.25 -5.96 -13.71
C ILE A 44 -0.15 -4.95 -14.87
N GLY A 45 -1.09 -5.00 -15.79
CA GLY A 45 -1.18 -4.05 -16.89
C GLY A 45 -1.60 -2.64 -16.45
N TYR A 46 -1.25 -1.62 -17.22
CA TYR A 46 -1.69 -0.24 -16.99
C TYR A 46 -3.21 -0.11 -17.06
N CYS A 47 -3.78 0.81 -16.27
CA CYS A 47 -5.21 1.12 -16.37
C CYS A 47 -5.55 1.67 -17.75
N LYS A 48 -6.49 1.03 -18.46
CA LYS A 48 -6.94 1.44 -19.80
C LYS A 48 -8.06 2.50 -19.77
N PHE A 49 -8.45 2.97 -18.59
CA PHE A 49 -9.56 3.92 -18.39
C PHE A 49 -10.85 3.52 -19.11
N CYS A 50 -11.13 2.21 -19.24
CA CYS A 50 -12.34 1.68 -19.90
C CYS A 50 -13.62 1.88 -19.09
N MET A 51 -13.52 2.31 -17.85
CA MET A 51 -14.60 2.59 -16.91
C MET A 51 -15.50 1.39 -16.55
N THR A 52 -15.10 0.16 -16.87
CA THR A 52 -15.88 -1.05 -16.53
C THR A 52 -16.04 -1.20 -15.02
N CYS A 53 -14.95 -1.10 -14.26
CA CYS A 53 -14.99 -1.17 -12.79
C CYS A 53 -15.73 0.01 -12.14
N TYR A 54 -15.69 1.21 -12.77
CA TYR A 54 -16.43 2.38 -12.29
C TYR A 54 -17.95 2.18 -12.40
N ARG A 55 -18.43 1.54 -13.50
CA ARG A 55 -19.86 1.26 -13.72
C ARG A 55 -20.38 0.11 -12.85
N ASP A 56 -19.50 -0.79 -12.46
CA ASP A 56 -19.81 -1.87 -11.52
C ASP A 56 -19.81 -1.34 -10.10
N THR A 57 -20.97 -0.93 -9.60
CA THR A 57 -21.12 -0.39 -8.23
C THR A 57 -21.53 -1.42 -7.20
N GLU A 58 -21.89 -2.64 -7.59
CA GLU A 58 -22.51 -3.63 -6.71
C GLU A 58 -21.55 -4.73 -6.27
N SER A 59 -20.56 -5.08 -7.10
CA SER A 59 -19.64 -6.18 -6.78
C SER A 59 -18.72 -5.82 -5.62
N PRO A 60 -18.37 -6.79 -4.75
CA PRO A 60 -17.43 -6.58 -3.63
C PRO A 60 -16.01 -6.23 -4.10
N ILE A 61 -15.68 -6.61 -5.34
CA ILE A 61 -14.51 -6.17 -6.09
C ILE A 61 -15.03 -5.75 -7.47
N GLY A 62 -14.79 -4.51 -7.88
CA GLY A 62 -15.24 -4.00 -9.19
C GLY A 62 -14.58 -4.74 -10.33
N ARG A 63 -15.38 -5.18 -11.30
CA ARG A 63 -14.91 -5.98 -12.45
C ARG A 63 -13.95 -5.18 -13.31
N CYS A 64 -12.76 -5.74 -13.56
CA CYS A 64 -11.84 -5.19 -14.54
C CYS A 64 -12.01 -5.91 -15.89
N SER A 65 -11.82 -5.19 -17.00
CA SER A 65 -11.85 -5.76 -18.36
C SER A 65 -10.51 -6.37 -18.78
N GLN A 66 -9.48 -6.25 -17.95
CA GLN A 66 -8.15 -6.80 -18.22
C GLN A 66 -8.00 -8.14 -17.49
N GLU A 67 -7.46 -9.11 -18.21
CA GLU A 67 -7.13 -10.44 -17.70
C GLU A 67 -5.66 -10.44 -17.30
N ASP A 68 -5.38 -10.22 -16.03
CA ASP A 68 -4.06 -10.19 -15.40
C ASP A 68 -4.18 -10.55 -13.90
N ASP A 69 -3.08 -10.49 -13.15
CA ASP A 69 -3.06 -10.88 -11.73
C ASP A 69 -3.89 -9.97 -10.81
N MET A 70 -4.41 -8.85 -11.32
CA MET A 70 -5.03 -7.83 -10.47
C MET A 70 -6.23 -8.33 -9.67
N MET A 71 -7.11 -9.16 -10.28
CA MET A 71 -8.28 -9.69 -9.59
C MET A 71 -7.87 -10.64 -8.47
N TRP A 72 -6.90 -11.51 -8.71
CA TRP A 72 -6.31 -12.41 -7.73
C TRP A 72 -5.67 -11.64 -6.55
N ILE A 73 -4.96 -10.54 -6.84
CA ILE A 73 -4.40 -9.64 -5.81
C ILE A 73 -5.52 -9.04 -4.95
N LEU A 74 -6.56 -8.50 -5.57
CA LEU A 74 -7.67 -7.84 -4.87
C LEU A 74 -8.44 -8.76 -3.94
N GLU A 75 -8.60 -10.03 -4.30
CA GLU A 75 -9.20 -11.04 -3.42
C GLU A 75 -8.38 -11.24 -2.15
N ARG A 76 -7.04 -11.31 -2.26
CA ARG A 76 -6.13 -11.41 -1.10
C ARG A 76 -6.18 -10.17 -0.22
N LEU A 77 -6.18 -9.00 -0.84
CA LEU A 77 -6.28 -7.73 -0.12
C LEU A 77 -7.61 -7.61 0.64
N ARG A 78 -8.71 -8.07 0.06
CA ARG A 78 -10.03 -8.06 0.71
C ARG A 78 -10.06 -8.95 1.94
N LEU A 79 -9.37 -10.09 1.93
CA LEU A 79 -9.31 -11.03 3.04
C LEU A 79 -8.33 -10.61 4.15
N ALA A 80 -7.41 -9.69 3.87
CA ALA A 80 -6.42 -9.22 4.85
C ALA A 80 -7.06 -8.46 6.02
N ASP A 81 -6.39 -8.49 7.16
CA ASP A 81 -6.72 -7.71 8.36
C ASP A 81 -5.92 -6.41 8.42
N ALA A 82 -4.70 -6.42 7.89
CA ALA A 82 -3.84 -5.25 7.84
C ALA A 82 -2.86 -5.29 6.65
N TYR A 83 -2.19 -4.15 6.42
CA TYR A 83 -1.30 -3.97 5.29
C TYR A 83 0.04 -3.37 5.70
N ILE A 84 1.12 -3.85 5.07
CA ILE A 84 2.41 -3.17 4.99
C ILE A 84 2.54 -2.71 3.54
N ILE A 85 2.66 -1.40 3.30
CA ILE A 85 2.76 -0.84 1.94
C ILE A 85 4.12 -0.21 1.77
N ALA A 86 4.89 -0.68 0.81
CA ALA A 86 6.27 -0.25 0.63
C ALA A 86 6.60 0.13 -0.82
N THR A 87 7.17 1.34 -1.02
CA THR A 87 7.61 1.83 -2.33
C THR A 87 8.86 2.69 -2.23
N PRO A 88 9.79 2.62 -3.20
CA PRO A 88 10.82 3.64 -3.31
C PRO A 88 10.22 4.93 -3.87
N VAL A 89 10.74 6.08 -3.43
CA VAL A 89 10.37 7.39 -3.96
C VAL A 89 11.07 7.62 -5.30
N SER A 90 10.28 7.89 -6.32
CA SER A 90 10.72 8.29 -7.66
C SER A 90 10.13 9.64 -8.00
N SER A 91 10.97 10.68 -8.18
CA SER A 91 10.51 12.05 -8.45
C SER A 91 9.40 12.54 -7.48
N GLY A 92 9.54 12.23 -6.19
CA GLY A 92 8.58 12.59 -5.14
C GLY A 92 7.36 11.66 -4.99
N HIS A 93 7.11 10.78 -5.95
CA HIS A 93 5.97 9.86 -6.01
C HIS A 93 6.38 8.43 -5.68
N GLY A 94 5.43 7.54 -5.51
CA GLY A 94 5.67 6.10 -5.61
C GLY A 94 6.16 5.76 -7.02
N ASN A 95 7.00 4.72 -7.15
CA ASN A 95 7.55 4.33 -8.45
C ASN A 95 6.46 3.86 -9.44
N ALA A 96 6.83 3.62 -10.70
CA ALA A 96 5.89 3.23 -11.75
C ALA A 96 5.10 1.95 -11.41
N ILE A 97 5.75 0.96 -10.79
CA ILE A 97 5.12 -0.30 -10.34
C ILE A 97 4.00 0.01 -9.33
N PHE A 98 4.32 0.81 -8.30
CA PHE A 98 3.32 1.23 -7.32
C PHE A 98 2.20 2.05 -7.96
N LYS A 99 2.53 2.96 -8.87
CA LYS A 99 1.55 3.83 -9.53
C LYS A 99 0.57 3.03 -10.39
N THR A 100 1.08 2.05 -11.15
CA THR A 100 0.23 1.13 -11.93
C THR A 100 -0.76 0.41 -11.03
N PHE A 101 -0.28 -0.20 -9.95
CA PHE A 101 -1.13 -0.87 -8.96
C PHE A 101 -2.15 0.08 -8.31
N PHE A 102 -1.71 1.28 -7.90
CA PHE A 102 -2.57 2.30 -7.31
C PHE A 102 -3.74 2.69 -8.22
N GLU A 103 -3.47 2.94 -9.51
CA GLU A 103 -4.50 3.28 -10.50
C GLU A 103 -5.48 2.13 -10.72
N ARG A 104 -4.98 0.90 -10.74
CA ARG A 104 -5.81 -0.29 -10.88
C ARG A 104 -6.71 -0.54 -9.67
N CYS A 105 -6.31 -0.10 -8.46
CA CYS A 105 -7.14 -0.18 -7.26
C CYS A 105 -8.28 0.85 -7.22
N ALA A 106 -8.19 1.97 -7.93
CA ALA A 106 -9.06 3.13 -7.75
C ALA A 106 -10.57 2.79 -7.74
N TYR A 107 -11.04 1.99 -8.71
CA TYR A 107 -12.45 1.59 -8.79
C TYR A 107 -12.68 0.08 -8.76
N THR A 108 -11.61 -0.72 -8.71
CA THR A 108 -11.74 -2.15 -8.46
C THR A 108 -11.88 -2.45 -6.96
N ALA A 109 -11.10 -1.78 -6.11
CA ALA A 109 -11.23 -1.82 -4.66
C ALA A 109 -12.05 -0.65 -4.09
N GLY A 110 -12.22 0.43 -4.87
CA GLY A 110 -13.07 1.57 -4.55
C GLY A 110 -14.38 1.58 -5.36
N SER A 111 -15.36 2.36 -4.93
CA SER A 111 -16.65 2.54 -5.62
C SER A 111 -17.11 3.99 -5.55
N SER A 112 -17.84 4.42 -6.59
CA SER A 112 -18.57 5.69 -6.61
C SER A 112 -20.01 5.57 -6.09
N ARG A 113 -20.42 4.41 -5.56
CA ARG A 113 -21.77 4.14 -5.05
C ARG A 113 -22.20 5.22 -4.04
N GLY A 114 -23.44 5.70 -4.16
CA GLY A 114 -23.98 6.73 -3.26
C GLY A 114 -23.37 8.13 -3.42
N LYS A 115 -22.45 8.33 -4.36
CA LYS A 115 -21.86 9.64 -4.63
C LYS A 115 -22.63 10.42 -5.66
N ILE A 116 -22.68 11.74 -5.48
CA ILE A 116 -23.36 12.69 -6.38
C ILE A 116 -22.35 13.65 -7.01
N LEU A 117 -22.65 14.16 -8.21
CA LEU A 117 -21.90 15.19 -8.92
C LEU A 117 -20.37 14.90 -8.94
N TRP A 118 -19.55 15.90 -8.65
CA TRP A 118 -18.10 15.83 -8.63
C TRP A 118 -17.53 14.86 -7.58
N LEU A 119 -18.30 14.52 -6.54
CA LEU A 119 -17.90 13.52 -5.52
C LEU A 119 -17.77 12.11 -6.10
N LYS A 120 -18.37 11.81 -7.26
CA LYS A 120 -18.21 10.52 -7.95
C LYS A 120 -16.76 10.21 -8.35
N GLY A 121 -15.93 11.23 -8.50
CA GLY A 121 -14.50 11.08 -8.76
C GLY A 121 -13.66 10.65 -7.55
N ILE A 122 -14.24 10.68 -6.34
CA ILE A 122 -13.54 10.28 -5.10
C ILE A 122 -14.12 8.94 -4.65
N PRO A 123 -13.42 7.81 -4.86
CA PRO A 123 -13.94 6.51 -4.47
C PRO A 123 -14.03 6.37 -2.94
N THR A 124 -14.92 5.50 -2.50
CA THR A 124 -14.91 4.93 -1.14
C THR A 124 -14.62 3.45 -1.25
N SER A 125 -13.94 2.89 -0.25
CA SER A 125 -13.59 1.47 -0.26
C SER A 125 -14.83 0.59 -0.43
N ARG A 126 -14.68 -0.49 -1.20
CA ARG A 126 -15.64 -1.61 -1.27
C ARG A 126 -15.47 -2.59 -0.12
N PHE A 127 -14.32 -2.54 0.57
CA PHE A 127 -13.98 -3.43 1.67
C PHE A 127 -14.58 -2.91 2.99
N THR A 128 -15.91 -2.99 3.10
CA THR A 128 -16.68 -2.39 4.21
C THR A 128 -17.00 -3.39 5.33
N ASP A 129 -16.57 -4.63 5.20
CA ASP A 129 -16.83 -5.73 6.13
C ASP A 129 -16.15 -5.58 7.49
N LYS A 130 -15.00 -4.88 7.54
CA LYS A 130 -14.23 -4.60 8.75
C LYS A 130 -13.34 -3.38 8.60
N GLN A 131 -12.96 -2.76 9.70
CA GLN A 131 -11.87 -1.78 9.74
C GLN A 131 -10.54 -2.49 9.65
N ARG A 132 -9.62 -1.97 8.83
CA ARG A 132 -8.27 -2.48 8.65
C ARG A 132 -7.24 -1.45 9.07
N TYR A 133 -6.00 -1.89 9.25
CA TYR A 133 -4.88 -1.02 9.58
C TYR A 133 -3.77 -1.13 8.55
N ALA A 134 -2.98 -0.05 8.40
CA ALA A 134 -1.86 -0.04 7.49
C ALA A 134 -0.64 0.67 8.10
N VAL A 135 0.54 0.20 7.72
CA VAL A 135 1.79 0.95 7.89
C VAL A 135 2.42 1.18 6.52
N THR A 136 3.10 2.31 6.37
CA THR A 136 3.69 2.69 5.09
C THR A 136 5.19 2.89 5.21
N ILE A 137 5.96 2.41 4.23
CA ILE A 137 7.42 2.49 4.18
C ILE A 137 7.83 3.10 2.85
N ALA A 138 8.47 4.27 2.91
CA ALA A 138 9.05 4.94 1.76
C ALA A 138 10.56 5.09 1.91
N THR A 139 11.30 4.91 0.82
CA THR A 139 12.75 5.14 0.79
C THR A 139 13.12 6.14 -0.29
N ALA A 140 14.00 7.09 0.04
CA ALA A 140 14.52 8.08 -0.90
C ALA A 140 16.05 8.10 -0.92
N GLY A 141 16.62 8.16 -2.13
CA GLY A 141 18.06 8.15 -2.32
C GLY A 141 18.73 9.41 -1.79
N THR A 142 18.27 10.57 -2.25
CA THR A 142 18.95 11.86 -2.04
C THR A 142 18.22 12.79 -1.07
N MET A 143 16.89 12.71 -0.98
CA MET A 143 16.08 13.63 -0.21
C MET A 143 16.22 13.41 1.29
N PRO A 144 16.59 14.45 2.08
CA PRO A 144 16.64 14.37 3.52
C PRO A 144 15.28 14.14 4.16
N THR A 145 15.25 13.34 5.24
CA THR A 145 14.00 13.02 5.95
C THR A 145 13.28 14.29 6.48
N TYR A 146 14.01 15.32 6.90
CA TYR A 146 13.42 16.55 7.45
C TYR A 146 12.76 17.43 6.36
N LEU A 147 13.20 17.31 5.08
CA LEU A 147 12.61 18.03 3.94
C LEU A 147 11.48 17.23 3.25
N ARG A 148 11.17 16.02 3.71
CA ARG A 148 10.20 15.15 3.05
C ARG A 148 8.84 15.83 2.79
N LYS A 149 8.40 16.73 3.68
CA LYS A 149 7.10 17.42 3.54
C LYS A 149 6.97 18.19 2.23
N LEU A 150 8.08 18.60 1.61
CA LEU A 150 8.09 19.35 0.35
C LEU A 150 7.87 18.46 -0.88
N CYS A 151 8.19 17.16 -0.81
CA CYS A 151 8.22 16.29 -1.99
C CYS A 151 7.85 14.82 -1.70
N ASP A 152 7.25 14.51 -0.56
CA ASP A 152 6.79 13.16 -0.23
C ASP A 152 5.33 12.95 -0.66
N VAL A 153 5.11 12.86 -1.96
CA VAL A 153 3.80 12.46 -2.50
C VAL A 153 3.62 10.94 -2.37
N ALA A 154 4.71 10.16 -2.38
CA ALA A 154 4.66 8.70 -2.26
C ALA A 154 3.93 8.25 -0.98
N THR A 155 4.27 8.83 0.18
CA THR A 155 3.58 8.51 1.44
C THR A 155 2.10 8.93 1.41
N LYS A 156 1.77 10.07 0.78
CA LYS A 156 0.37 10.48 0.62
C LYS A 156 -0.40 9.48 -0.23
N GLN A 157 0.16 9.04 -1.35
CA GLN A 157 -0.45 8.03 -2.22
C GLN A 157 -0.69 6.71 -1.50
N MET A 158 0.27 6.22 -0.69
CA MET A 158 0.08 5.01 0.11
C MET A 158 -1.06 5.16 1.14
N LYS A 159 -1.16 6.32 1.81
CA LYS A 159 -2.24 6.62 2.76
C LYS A 159 -3.62 6.73 2.07
N GLU A 160 -3.65 7.35 0.89
CA GLU A 160 -4.87 7.42 0.07
C GLU A 160 -5.33 6.04 -0.37
N LEU A 161 -4.41 5.19 -0.85
CA LEU A 161 -4.68 3.81 -1.20
C LEU A 161 -5.27 3.04 0.00
N SER A 162 -4.64 3.15 1.17
CA SER A 162 -5.12 2.52 2.40
C SER A 162 -6.56 2.94 2.70
N ARG A 163 -6.83 4.24 2.72
CA ARG A 163 -8.13 4.79 3.12
C ARG A 163 -9.20 4.58 2.06
N LEU A 164 -8.92 4.93 0.80
CA LEU A 164 -9.92 5.00 -0.26
C LEU A 164 -10.20 3.65 -0.93
N SER A 165 -9.21 2.75 -0.92
CA SER A 165 -9.35 1.45 -1.56
C SER A 165 -9.52 0.30 -0.57
N PHE A 166 -8.85 0.35 0.59
CA PHE A 166 -8.78 -0.81 1.48
C PHE A 166 -9.53 -0.65 2.80
N ASN A 167 -10.21 0.48 3.05
CA ASN A 167 -10.82 0.80 4.34
C ASN A 167 -9.83 0.63 5.50
N ALA A 168 -8.61 1.13 5.32
CA ALA A 168 -7.53 0.96 6.27
C ALA A 168 -7.05 2.29 6.84
N GLU A 169 -6.98 2.38 8.18
CA GLU A 169 -6.35 3.48 8.88
C GLU A 169 -4.82 3.31 8.85
N THR A 170 -4.09 4.34 8.43
CA THR A 170 -2.62 4.31 8.51
C THR A 170 -2.16 4.68 9.92
N ILE A 171 -1.73 3.68 10.69
CA ILE A 171 -1.28 3.83 12.08
C ILE A 171 0.21 4.19 12.21
N GLY A 172 0.97 4.08 11.12
CA GLY A 172 2.37 4.43 11.16
C GLY A 172 3.01 4.62 9.79
N THR A 173 4.08 5.40 9.77
CA THR A 173 4.81 5.74 8.55
C THR A 173 6.30 5.78 8.82
N LEU A 174 7.08 5.17 7.94
CA LEU A 174 8.53 5.30 7.88
C LEU A 174 8.92 5.93 6.53
N TYR A 175 9.71 6.98 6.59
CA TYR A 175 10.38 7.56 5.44
C TYR A 175 11.89 7.56 5.70
N ALA A 176 12.64 6.71 5.02
CA ALA A 176 14.09 6.62 5.12
C ALA A 176 14.72 7.41 3.95
N GLY A 177 15.26 8.58 4.26
CA GLY A 177 15.89 9.48 3.30
C GLY A 177 17.41 9.42 3.31
N GLU A 178 18.04 10.09 2.32
CA GLU A 178 19.51 10.24 2.17
C GLU A 178 20.27 8.90 2.02
N LEU A 179 19.59 7.87 1.54
CA LEU A 179 20.16 6.51 1.49
C LEU A 179 21.40 6.40 0.59
N THR A 180 21.49 7.23 -0.46
CA THR A 180 22.64 7.26 -1.37
C THR A 180 23.90 7.76 -0.66
N PHE A 181 23.77 8.68 0.29
CA PHE A 181 24.90 9.34 0.94
C PHE A 181 25.20 8.75 2.34
N LYS A 182 24.16 8.38 3.08
CA LYS A 182 24.29 7.99 4.50
C LYS A 182 24.01 6.50 4.76
N GLY A 183 23.55 5.78 3.72
CA GLY A 183 23.13 4.40 3.88
C GLY A 183 21.90 4.23 4.77
N LEU A 184 21.52 3.00 5.03
CA LEU A 184 20.42 2.65 5.91
C LEU A 184 20.87 2.69 7.38
N LYS A 185 20.15 3.44 8.20
CA LYS A 185 20.45 3.62 9.63
C LYS A 185 19.75 2.54 10.47
N ASP A 186 20.40 2.12 11.55
CA ASP A 186 19.81 1.11 12.47
C ASP A 186 18.51 1.58 13.13
N LYS A 187 18.36 2.87 13.37
CA LYS A 187 17.09 3.42 13.85
C LYS A 187 15.92 3.18 12.88
N ASP A 188 16.18 3.22 11.57
CA ASP A 188 15.13 3.01 10.55
C ASP A 188 14.77 1.51 10.49
N ARG A 189 15.72 0.60 10.67
CA ARG A 189 15.48 -0.85 10.81
C ARG A 189 14.59 -1.13 12.04
N ARG A 190 15.00 -0.63 13.21
CA ARG A 190 14.20 -0.79 14.44
C ARG A 190 12.80 -0.24 14.27
N ARG A 191 12.69 0.95 13.67
CA ARG A 191 11.38 1.57 13.42
C ARG A 191 10.51 0.75 12.46
N ALA A 192 11.07 0.16 11.41
CA ALA A 192 10.34 -0.72 10.51
C ALA A 192 9.77 -1.94 11.26
N ARG A 193 10.59 -2.59 12.11
CA ARG A 193 10.16 -3.73 12.93
C ARG A 193 9.06 -3.35 13.93
N GLU A 194 9.18 -2.20 14.59
CA GLU A 194 8.15 -1.66 15.49
C GLU A 194 6.82 -1.41 14.76
N LEU A 195 6.88 -0.85 13.54
CA LEU A 195 5.69 -0.62 12.71
C LEU A 195 5.00 -1.93 12.33
N GLY A 196 5.76 -2.96 11.96
CA GLY A 196 5.19 -4.28 11.71
C GLY A 196 4.49 -4.84 12.93
N ARG A 197 5.15 -4.80 14.09
CA ARG A 197 4.57 -5.26 15.36
C ARG A 197 3.33 -4.47 15.78
N SER A 198 3.29 -3.15 15.54
CA SER A 198 2.15 -2.31 15.90
C SER A 198 0.84 -2.70 15.19
N LEU A 199 0.92 -3.34 14.01
CA LEU A 199 -0.27 -3.84 13.32
C LEU A 199 -1.01 -4.91 14.14
N THR A 200 -0.28 -5.77 14.86
CA THR A 200 -0.88 -6.84 15.67
C THR A 200 -1.43 -6.35 17.01
N GLN A 201 -1.08 -5.14 17.39
CA GLN A 201 -1.54 -4.48 18.63
C GLN A 201 -2.70 -3.51 18.37
N ALA A 202 -2.98 -3.22 17.10
CA ALA A 202 -4.10 -2.38 16.73
C ALA A 202 -5.40 -3.17 16.98
N ASP A 203 -6.23 -2.63 17.89
CA ASP A 203 -7.51 -3.23 18.22
C ASP A 203 -8.48 -3.09 17.04
N PRO A 204 -8.98 -4.19 16.46
CA PRO A 204 -9.99 -4.09 15.42
C PRO A 204 -11.27 -3.52 16.06
N ARG A 205 -11.52 -2.24 15.82
CA ARG A 205 -12.81 -1.63 16.18
C ARG A 205 -13.90 -2.29 15.33
N PRO A 206 -14.98 -2.71 15.95
CA PRO A 206 -16.10 -3.33 15.28
C PRO A 206 -16.76 -2.42 14.24
#